data_f26551d051084fd1e248971c4977d484
#
_entry.id   f26551d051084fd1e248971c4977d484
#
_cell.length_a   1.000
_cell.length_b   1.000
_cell.length_c   1.000
_cell.angle_alpha   90.00
_cell.angle_beta   90.00
_cell.angle_gamma   90.00
#
_symmetry.space_group_name_H-M   'P 1'
#
loop_
_entity.id
_entity.type
_entity.pdbx_description
1 polymer ?
#
loop_
_entity_poly.entity_id
_entity_poly.type
_entity_poly.pdbx_seq_one_letter_code
_entity_poly.pdbx_strand_id
1 'polypeptide(L)'
;ADAAGKYVYYLSSEISPVEKQLFRVEVKSGKKNRLTTEEGWHNITMSGDCAYFIDNYSSIKVPRNVDLTTNAGKVVRRLQEVENPNKDYNFGEITLGSIKADDGSDLYYRLIKPMDFDPNKKYPVIHYVYGGPHAQLVTNTWNALLRTWEMYMAQHGYVVFVIDNHGTPNRGKAFEDIIHRQCGQVEMKDQVK
;
A
#
# COMPACT_ATOMS: atom_id res chain seq x y z
N ALA A 1 20.38 13.12 -0.17
CA ALA A 1 21.57 12.89 -1.01
C ALA A 1 22.71 12.40 -0.13
N ASP A 2 23.64 11.63 -0.72
CA ASP A 2 24.89 11.33 -0.03
C ASP A 2 25.78 12.57 0.12
N ALA A 3 26.78 12.51 1.02
CA ALA A 3 27.68 13.65 1.29
C ALA A 3 28.50 14.09 0.07
N ALA A 4 28.76 13.19 -0.87
CA ALA A 4 29.51 13.48 -2.09
C ALA A 4 28.62 14.07 -3.21
N GLY A 5 27.29 14.14 -3.01
CA GLY A 5 26.34 14.61 -4.03
C GLY A 5 26.26 13.68 -5.24
N LYS A 6 26.72 12.45 -5.13
CA LYS A 6 26.72 11.47 -6.22
C LYS A 6 25.37 10.79 -6.39
N TYR A 7 24.67 10.51 -5.30
CA TYR A 7 23.39 9.81 -5.29
C TYR A 7 22.31 10.57 -4.54
N VAL A 8 21.09 10.50 -5.06
CA VAL A 8 19.86 10.91 -4.37
C VAL A 8 19.04 9.66 -4.08
N TYR A 9 18.53 9.55 -2.85
CA TYR A 9 17.65 8.49 -2.41
C TYR A 9 16.25 9.03 -2.20
N TYR A 10 15.24 8.30 -2.66
CA TYR A 10 13.84 8.70 -2.53
C TYR A 10 12.92 7.49 -2.43
N LEU A 11 11.81 7.69 -1.74
CA LEU A 11 10.71 6.71 -1.70
C LEU A 11 9.73 7.03 -2.82
N SER A 12 9.23 6.00 -3.49
CA SER A 12 8.31 6.15 -4.61
C SER A 12 7.31 4.99 -4.68
N SER A 13 6.13 5.31 -5.18
CA SER A 13 5.06 4.38 -5.55
C SER A 13 5.05 4.04 -7.04
N GLU A 14 6.15 4.29 -7.77
CA GLU A 14 6.22 4.09 -9.22
C GLU A 14 6.10 2.62 -9.68
N ILE A 15 6.30 1.66 -8.79
CA ILE A 15 6.07 0.23 -9.07
C ILE A 15 4.59 -0.11 -8.96
N SER A 16 3.96 0.36 -7.91
CA SER A 16 2.53 0.19 -7.65
C SER A 16 2.05 1.29 -6.69
N PRO A 17 0.91 1.93 -6.94
CA PRO A 17 0.35 2.92 -6.03
C PRO A 17 0.07 2.40 -4.62
N VAL A 18 -0.14 1.10 -4.47
CA VAL A 18 -0.37 0.46 -3.17
C VAL A 18 0.91 0.05 -2.46
N GLU A 19 2.09 0.32 -3.05
CA GLU A 19 3.40 0.01 -2.50
C GLU A 19 4.26 1.25 -2.37
N LYS A 20 5.29 1.16 -1.54
CA LYS A 20 6.29 2.22 -1.38
C LYS A 20 7.68 1.59 -1.34
N GLN A 21 8.50 1.97 -2.32
CA GLN A 21 9.81 1.37 -2.55
C GLN A 21 10.91 2.42 -2.48
N LEU A 22 12.13 2.02 -2.04
CA LEU A 22 13.30 2.89 -2.04
C LEU A 22 14.04 2.80 -3.37
N PHE A 23 14.33 3.96 -3.93
CA PHE A 23 15.16 4.12 -5.11
C PHE A 23 16.39 4.96 -4.83
N ARG A 24 17.41 4.73 -5.64
CA ARG A 24 18.63 5.54 -5.74
C ARG A 24 18.81 5.99 -7.17
N VAL A 25 19.09 7.26 -7.37
CA VAL A 25 19.47 7.81 -8.67
C VAL A 25 20.88 8.39 -8.62
N GLU A 26 21.70 8.06 -9.60
CA GLU A 26 23.01 8.69 -9.78
C GLU A 26 22.83 10.05 -10.46
N VAL A 27 23.23 11.13 -9.78
CA VAL A 27 22.96 12.50 -10.23
C VAL A 27 23.56 12.79 -11.59
N LYS A 28 24.78 12.31 -11.86
CA LYS A 28 25.49 12.58 -13.12
C LYS A 28 24.89 11.87 -14.33
N SER A 29 24.49 10.62 -14.18
CA SER A 29 24.01 9.78 -15.29
C SER A 29 22.49 9.69 -15.38
N GLY A 30 21.77 10.06 -14.31
CA GLY A 30 20.34 9.81 -14.18
C GLY A 30 19.97 8.33 -14.01
N LYS A 31 20.98 7.44 -13.88
CA LYS A 31 20.73 6.00 -13.72
C LYS A 31 20.02 5.73 -12.39
N LYS A 32 18.85 5.11 -12.49
CA LYS A 32 17.97 4.76 -11.39
C LYS A 32 18.10 3.28 -11.04
N ASN A 33 18.15 2.97 -9.74
CA ASN A 33 18.11 1.60 -9.23
C ASN A 33 17.12 1.53 -8.06
N ARG A 34 16.26 0.52 -8.06
CA ARG A 34 15.45 0.13 -6.91
C ARG A 34 16.34 -0.60 -5.90
N LEU A 35 16.25 -0.25 -4.62
CA LEU A 35 17.08 -0.82 -3.55
C LEU A 35 16.32 -1.80 -2.64
N THR A 36 15.00 -1.65 -2.53
CA THR A 36 14.13 -2.59 -1.82
C THR A 36 13.50 -3.54 -2.84
N THR A 37 13.51 -4.84 -2.57
CA THR A 37 13.08 -5.88 -3.53
C THR A 37 11.78 -6.56 -3.13
N GLU A 38 11.51 -6.64 -1.83
CA GLU A 38 10.30 -7.25 -1.30
C GLU A 38 9.06 -6.41 -1.67
N GLU A 39 7.94 -7.09 -1.86
CA GLU A 39 6.64 -6.43 -2.03
C GLU A 39 6.21 -5.79 -0.73
N GLY A 40 5.57 -4.62 -0.82
CA GLY A 40 4.97 -3.97 0.33
C GLY A 40 5.33 -2.51 0.50
N TRP A 41 5.14 -2.05 1.72
CA TRP A 41 5.35 -0.66 2.10
C TRP A 41 6.60 -0.53 2.96
N HIS A 42 7.59 0.17 2.43
CA HIS A 42 8.90 0.36 3.05
C HIS A 42 9.02 1.73 3.70
N ASN A 43 9.48 1.75 4.95
CA ASN A 43 9.83 2.96 5.69
C ASN A 43 11.32 2.93 5.98
N ILE A 44 12.03 3.91 5.45
CA ILE A 44 13.48 3.92 5.39
C ILE A 44 14.06 4.95 6.37
N THR A 45 15.03 4.52 7.15
CA THR A 45 15.89 5.41 7.93
C THR A 45 17.32 5.27 7.44
N MET A 46 17.82 6.30 6.77
CA MET A 46 19.18 6.32 6.20
C MET A 46 20.20 6.71 7.26
N SER A 47 21.40 6.07 7.27
CA SER A 47 22.55 6.53 8.07
C SER A 47 23.05 7.90 7.59
N GLY A 48 23.69 8.66 8.47
CA GLY A 48 24.15 10.03 8.15
C GLY A 48 25.15 10.08 7.00
N ASP A 49 25.93 9.03 6.79
CA ASP A 49 26.88 8.88 5.68
C ASP A 49 26.26 8.21 4.43
N CYS A 50 24.99 7.85 4.50
CA CYS A 50 24.27 7.11 3.47
C CYS A 50 24.94 5.77 3.07
N ALA A 51 25.75 5.15 3.96
CA ALA A 51 26.36 3.85 3.70
C ALA A 51 25.38 2.69 3.93
N TYR A 52 24.44 2.88 4.88
CA TYR A 52 23.45 1.90 5.28
C TYR A 52 22.08 2.54 5.44
N PHE A 53 21.06 1.71 5.46
CA PHE A 53 19.72 2.11 5.89
C PHE A 53 19.03 0.99 6.68
N ILE A 54 18.14 1.40 7.57
CA ILE A 54 17.17 0.52 8.19
C ILE A 54 15.93 0.51 7.32
N ASP A 55 15.55 -0.67 6.88
CA ASP A 55 14.30 -0.91 6.15
C ASP A 55 13.29 -1.54 7.10
N ASN A 56 12.25 -0.78 7.43
CA ASN A 56 11.12 -1.27 8.22
C ASN A 56 9.92 -1.40 7.29
N TYR A 57 9.61 -2.64 6.89
CA TYR A 57 8.56 -2.89 5.91
C TYR A 57 7.53 -3.93 6.38
N SER A 58 6.39 -3.85 5.76
CA SER A 58 5.30 -4.82 5.88
C SER A 58 4.61 -5.02 4.53
N SER A 59 3.92 -6.14 4.39
CA SER A 59 2.99 -6.39 3.28
C SER A 59 1.73 -7.05 3.82
N ILE A 60 0.75 -7.29 2.96
CA ILE A 60 -0.47 -8.00 3.36
C ILE A 60 -0.18 -9.37 4.00
N LYS A 61 0.95 -9.99 3.65
CA LYS A 61 1.38 -11.30 4.16
C LYS A 61 2.47 -11.23 5.23
N VAL A 62 3.17 -10.10 5.34
CA VAL A 62 4.30 -9.90 6.25
C VAL A 62 3.94 -8.86 7.29
N PRO A 63 3.78 -9.24 8.57
CA PRO A 63 3.39 -8.29 9.62
C PRO A 63 4.36 -7.13 9.77
N ARG A 64 5.64 -7.44 9.93
CA ARG A 64 6.71 -6.46 10.04
C ARG A 64 8.06 -7.13 9.97
N ASN A 65 8.93 -6.61 9.12
CA ASN A 65 10.34 -6.95 9.10
C ASN A 65 11.18 -5.68 9.23
N VAL A 66 12.31 -5.79 9.92
CA VAL A 66 13.28 -4.70 10.04
C VAL A 66 14.65 -5.23 9.64
N ASP A 67 15.19 -4.67 8.56
CA ASP A 67 16.46 -5.08 7.98
C ASP A 67 17.50 -3.95 8.04
N LEU A 68 18.74 -4.29 8.38
CA LEU A 68 19.89 -3.44 8.10
C LEU A 68 20.39 -3.76 6.69
N THR A 69 20.41 -2.75 5.83
CA THR A 69 20.70 -2.89 4.40
C THR A 69 21.79 -1.89 3.98
N THR A 70 22.67 -2.29 3.08
CA THR A 70 23.65 -1.39 2.46
C THR A 70 22.99 -0.44 1.47
N ASN A 71 23.65 0.68 1.16
CA ASN A 71 23.20 1.62 0.12
C ASN A 71 23.19 1.06 -1.30
N ALA A 72 23.60 -0.19 -1.48
CA ALA A 72 23.49 -0.95 -2.73
C ALA A 72 22.28 -1.92 -2.74
N GLY A 73 21.49 -1.94 -1.66
CA GLY A 73 20.31 -2.82 -1.55
C GLY A 73 20.62 -4.24 -1.06
N LYS A 74 21.83 -4.50 -0.54
CA LYS A 74 22.18 -5.81 0.03
C LYS A 74 21.82 -5.85 1.52
N VAL A 75 20.91 -6.75 1.91
CA VAL A 75 20.61 -7.01 3.31
C VAL A 75 21.84 -7.55 4.03
N VAL A 76 22.25 -6.87 5.08
CA VAL A 76 23.37 -7.25 5.95
C VAL A 76 22.87 -8.15 7.07
N ARG A 77 21.75 -7.78 7.68
CA ARG A 77 21.19 -8.51 8.81
C ARG A 77 19.70 -8.21 8.98
N ARG A 78 18.90 -9.24 9.24
CA ARG A 78 17.57 -9.11 9.78
C ARG A 78 17.65 -8.74 11.25
N LEU A 79 17.13 -7.55 11.62
CA LEU A 79 17.13 -7.04 12.99
C LEU A 79 15.90 -7.49 13.75
N GLN A 80 14.76 -7.56 13.05
CA GLN A 80 13.50 -8.02 13.60
C GLN A 80 12.67 -8.70 12.53
N GLU A 81 12.04 -9.80 12.92
CA GLU A 81 10.99 -10.48 12.17
C GLU A 81 9.83 -10.72 13.12
N VAL A 82 8.65 -10.24 12.75
CA VAL A 82 7.45 -10.42 13.59
C VAL A 82 6.66 -11.59 13.01
N GLU A 83 6.43 -12.60 13.84
CA GLU A 83 5.53 -13.68 13.50
C GLU A 83 4.10 -13.16 13.29
N ASN A 84 3.32 -13.86 12.46
CA ASN A 84 1.92 -13.52 12.25
C ASN A 84 1.14 -13.54 13.58
N PRO A 85 0.72 -12.39 14.14
CA PRO A 85 -0.02 -12.33 15.40
C PRO A 85 -1.42 -12.94 15.29
N ASN A 86 -1.88 -13.15 14.06
CA ASN A 86 -3.20 -13.69 13.76
C ASN A 86 -3.16 -15.19 13.42
N LYS A 87 -2.03 -15.87 13.64
CA LYS A 87 -1.84 -17.27 13.23
C LYS A 87 -2.87 -18.25 13.82
N ASP A 88 -3.37 -17.93 15.02
CA ASP A 88 -4.35 -18.76 15.73
C ASP A 88 -5.80 -18.33 15.44
N TYR A 89 -6.00 -17.33 14.60
CA TYR A 89 -7.31 -16.83 14.21
C TYR A 89 -7.56 -17.09 12.73
N ASN A 90 -8.73 -17.55 12.41
CA ASN A 90 -9.16 -17.66 11.03
C ASN A 90 -9.95 -16.40 10.65
N PHE A 91 -9.27 -15.45 10.04
CA PHE A 91 -9.91 -14.30 9.42
C PHE A 91 -10.18 -14.62 7.95
N GLY A 92 -11.22 -14.06 7.39
CA GLY A 92 -11.53 -14.21 5.97
C GLY A 92 -10.38 -13.73 5.06
N GLU A 93 -10.43 -14.12 3.80
CA GLU A 93 -9.42 -13.76 2.81
C GLU A 93 -9.41 -12.25 2.57
N ILE A 94 -8.24 -11.62 2.68
CA ILE A 94 -8.00 -10.21 2.34
C ILE A 94 -7.36 -10.17 0.95
N THR A 95 -8.02 -9.51 0.00
CA THR A 95 -7.54 -9.38 -1.38
C THR A 95 -7.37 -7.90 -1.73
N LEU A 96 -6.25 -7.57 -2.39
CA LEU A 96 -6.06 -6.30 -3.09
C LEU A 96 -6.28 -6.52 -4.59
N GLY A 97 -6.94 -5.58 -5.23
CA GLY A 97 -7.17 -5.61 -6.66
C GLY A 97 -7.44 -4.22 -7.23
N SER A 98 -7.78 -4.15 -8.50
CA SER A 98 -8.21 -2.91 -9.14
C SER A 98 -9.42 -3.11 -10.06
N ILE A 99 -10.19 -2.04 -10.24
CA ILE A 99 -11.23 -1.92 -11.27
C ILE A 99 -10.96 -0.67 -12.08
N LYS A 100 -11.53 -0.57 -13.29
CA LYS A 100 -11.37 0.60 -14.14
C LYS A 100 -12.40 1.67 -13.83
N ALA A 101 -11.96 2.90 -13.63
CA ALA A 101 -12.78 4.09 -13.64
C ALA A 101 -13.28 4.40 -15.07
N ASP A 102 -14.18 5.38 -15.21
CA ASP A 102 -14.72 5.77 -16.52
C ASP A 102 -13.68 6.38 -17.45
N ASP A 103 -12.64 6.99 -16.92
CA ASP A 103 -11.50 7.54 -17.65
C ASP A 103 -10.41 6.51 -17.99
N GLY A 104 -10.60 5.24 -17.56
CA GLY A 104 -9.64 4.15 -17.74
C GLY A 104 -8.59 4.02 -16.65
N SER A 105 -8.56 4.91 -15.67
CA SER A 105 -7.67 4.80 -14.50
C SER A 105 -7.99 3.56 -13.68
N ASP A 106 -6.96 2.98 -13.04
CA ASP A 106 -7.17 1.90 -12.07
C ASP A 106 -7.62 2.48 -10.73
N LEU A 107 -8.72 2.00 -10.20
CA LEU A 107 -9.14 2.24 -8.83
C LEU A 107 -8.77 1.01 -8.00
N TYR A 108 -7.86 1.16 -7.06
CA TYR A 108 -7.43 0.05 -6.21
C TYR A 108 -8.42 -0.19 -5.09
N TYR A 109 -8.72 -1.47 -4.83
CA TYR A 109 -9.64 -1.88 -3.78
C TYR A 109 -9.02 -2.91 -2.83
N ARG A 110 -9.57 -2.97 -1.64
CA ARG A 110 -9.42 -4.04 -0.67
C ARG A 110 -10.76 -4.72 -0.48
N LEU A 111 -10.74 -6.05 -0.60
CA LEU A 111 -11.90 -6.90 -0.40
C LEU A 111 -11.61 -7.89 0.71
N ILE A 112 -12.54 -8.03 1.66
CA ILE A 112 -12.51 -9.06 2.68
C ILE A 112 -13.73 -9.94 2.50
N LYS A 113 -13.48 -11.23 2.33
CA LYS A 113 -14.53 -12.23 2.19
C LYS A 113 -14.74 -12.96 3.52
N PRO A 114 -15.97 -13.40 3.81
CA PRO A 114 -16.21 -14.36 4.89
C PRO A 114 -15.34 -15.62 4.78
N MET A 115 -15.08 -16.28 5.91
CA MET A 115 -14.28 -17.51 5.94
C MET A 115 -14.84 -18.61 5.02
N ASP A 116 -16.16 -18.79 5.05
CA ASP A 116 -16.88 -19.81 4.27
C ASP A 116 -17.51 -19.19 3.01
N PHE A 117 -16.76 -18.33 2.32
CA PHE A 117 -17.25 -17.62 1.15
C PHE A 117 -17.57 -18.60 0.00
N ASP A 118 -18.83 -18.59 -0.41
CA ASP A 118 -19.34 -19.34 -1.55
C ASP A 118 -19.74 -18.37 -2.68
N PRO A 119 -19.08 -18.40 -3.84
CA PRO A 119 -19.37 -17.47 -4.93
C PRO A 119 -20.78 -17.59 -5.50
N ASN A 120 -21.52 -18.66 -5.18
CA ASN A 120 -22.89 -18.87 -5.61
C ASN A 120 -23.93 -18.27 -4.63
N LYS A 121 -23.48 -17.75 -3.49
CA LYS A 121 -24.36 -17.11 -2.50
C LYS A 121 -24.27 -15.58 -2.59
N LYS A 122 -25.34 -14.92 -2.14
CA LYS A 122 -25.36 -13.47 -1.94
C LYS A 122 -25.00 -13.15 -0.49
N TYR A 123 -24.17 -12.14 -0.30
CA TYR A 123 -23.74 -11.65 0.99
C TYR A 123 -24.12 -10.20 1.19
N PRO A 124 -24.45 -9.77 2.42
CA PRO A 124 -24.53 -8.35 2.72
C PRO A 124 -23.13 -7.74 2.57
N VAL A 125 -23.06 -6.53 2.02
CA VAL A 125 -21.80 -5.81 1.78
C VAL A 125 -21.72 -4.60 2.69
N ILE A 126 -20.57 -4.43 3.34
CA ILE A 126 -20.19 -3.19 4.01
C ILE A 126 -19.22 -2.49 3.07
N HIS A 127 -19.63 -1.36 2.52
CA HIS A 127 -18.78 -0.49 1.73
C HIS A 127 -18.28 0.64 2.62
N TYR A 128 -16.99 0.59 3.01
CA TYR A 128 -16.38 1.64 3.81
C TYR A 128 -15.77 2.71 2.90
N VAL A 129 -16.24 3.93 3.03
CA VAL A 129 -15.85 5.07 2.20
C VAL A 129 -15.21 6.15 3.07
N TYR A 130 -14.04 6.65 2.68
CA TYR A 130 -13.49 7.91 3.16
C TYR A 130 -13.85 9.03 2.17
N GLY A 131 -13.56 8.85 0.88
CA GLY A 131 -13.97 9.71 -0.23
C GLY A 131 -13.28 11.08 -0.29
N GLY A 132 -12.49 11.46 0.70
CA GLY A 132 -11.83 12.78 0.76
C GLY A 132 -10.43 12.79 0.15
N PRO A 133 -9.85 13.99 -0.07
CA PRO A 133 -8.49 14.12 -0.60
C PRO A 133 -7.43 13.64 0.39
N HIS A 134 -6.26 13.29 -0.14
CA HIS A 134 -5.04 12.95 0.62
C HIS A 134 -5.16 11.76 1.57
N ALA A 135 -6.18 10.92 1.42
CA ALA A 135 -6.32 9.68 2.18
C ALA A 135 -6.21 8.48 1.24
N GLN A 136 -5.34 7.55 1.59
CA GLN A 136 -5.21 6.26 0.94
C GLN A 136 -5.58 5.16 1.93
N LEU A 137 -6.60 4.38 1.60
CA LEU A 137 -7.12 3.30 2.45
C LEU A 137 -6.67 1.91 1.98
N VAL A 138 -6.20 1.82 0.74
CA VAL A 138 -5.79 0.57 0.11
C VAL A 138 -4.28 0.58 -0.10
N THR A 139 -3.56 -0.16 0.73
CA THR A 139 -2.09 -0.26 0.67
C THR A 139 -1.65 -1.70 0.90
N ASN A 140 -0.51 -2.08 0.29
CA ASN A 140 0.13 -3.36 0.55
C ASN A 140 0.96 -3.28 1.85
N THR A 141 0.24 -3.14 2.97
CA THR A 141 0.77 -3.17 4.34
C THR A 141 0.18 -4.36 5.08
N TRP A 142 0.65 -4.64 6.29
CA TRP A 142 0.07 -5.70 7.11
C TRP A 142 -1.44 -5.49 7.28
N ASN A 143 -2.19 -6.54 6.97
CA ASN A 143 -3.65 -6.51 6.93
C ASN A 143 -4.23 -5.39 6.05
N ALA A 144 -3.47 -4.83 5.12
CA ALA A 144 -3.90 -3.77 4.20
C ALA A 144 -4.61 -2.60 4.90
N LEU A 145 -4.07 -2.15 6.05
CA LEU A 145 -4.65 -1.12 6.94
C LEU A 145 -6.04 -1.46 7.51
N LEU A 146 -6.35 -2.72 7.58
CA LEU A 146 -7.62 -3.23 8.09
C LEU A 146 -7.87 -2.80 9.54
N ARG A 147 -9.10 -2.45 9.84
CA ARG A 147 -9.57 -2.25 11.22
C ARG A 147 -10.09 -3.56 11.78
N THR A 148 -9.89 -3.80 13.06
CA THR A 148 -10.32 -5.07 13.71
C THR A 148 -11.82 -5.36 13.55
N TRP A 149 -12.68 -4.32 13.54
CA TRP A 149 -14.11 -4.50 13.36
C TRP A 149 -14.50 -4.98 11.95
N GLU A 150 -13.72 -4.66 10.91
CA GLU A 150 -13.94 -5.13 9.53
C GLU A 150 -13.74 -6.64 9.45
N MET A 151 -12.70 -7.15 10.16
CA MET A 151 -12.48 -8.59 10.30
C MET A 151 -13.63 -9.27 11.04
N TYR A 152 -14.09 -8.65 12.13
CA TYR A 152 -15.23 -9.13 12.89
C TYR A 152 -16.49 -9.24 12.03
N MET A 153 -16.77 -8.23 11.21
CA MET A 153 -17.92 -8.24 10.31
C MET A 153 -17.81 -9.33 9.24
N ALA A 154 -16.59 -9.54 8.69
CA ALA A 154 -16.36 -10.64 7.75
C ALA A 154 -16.60 -12.01 8.39
N GLN A 155 -16.20 -12.23 9.66
CA GLN A 155 -16.52 -13.43 10.40
C GLN A 155 -18.03 -13.63 10.62
N HIS A 156 -18.82 -12.55 10.59
CA HIS A 156 -20.28 -12.59 10.72
C HIS A 156 -21.01 -12.60 9.36
N GLY A 157 -20.31 -12.99 8.31
CA GLY A 157 -20.92 -13.23 7.00
C GLY A 157 -21.09 -11.99 6.12
N TYR A 158 -20.43 -10.89 6.44
CA TYR A 158 -20.40 -9.71 5.57
C TYR A 158 -19.19 -9.73 4.63
N VAL A 159 -19.37 -9.31 3.40
CA VAL A 159 -18.26 -8.89 2.54
C VAL A 159 -17.94 -7.44 2.89
N VAL A 160 -16.66 -7.13 3.15
CA VAL A 160 -16.22 -5.75 3.39
C VAL A 160 -15.42 -5.26 2.19
N PHE A 161 -15.82 -4.13 1.64
CA PHE A 161 -15.23 -3.54 0.45
C PHE A 161 -14.79 -2.10 0.70
N VAL A 162 -13.59 -1.77 0.25
CA VAL A 162 -13.02 -0.43 0.31
C VAL A 162 -12.32 -0.15 -1.00
N ILE A 163 -12.56 1.00 -1.60
CA ILE A 163 -11.91 1.43 -2.84
C ILE A 163 -11.34 2.84 -2.68
N ASP A 164 -10.14 3.05 -3.21
CA ASP A 164 -9.50 4.35 -3.31
C ASP A 164 -9.92 5.04 -4.61
N ASN A 165 -10.72 6.08 -4.49
CA ASN A 165 -11.22 6.90 -5.58
C ASN A 165 -10.21 7.95 -6.06
N HIS A 166 -10.52 8.67 -7.13
CA HIS A 166 -9.79 9.88 -7.51
C HIS A 166 -9.68 10.84 -6.32
N GLY A 167 -8.55 11.56 -6.23
CA GLY A 167 -8.18 12.36 -5.06
C GLY A 167 -7.24 11.64 -4.10
N THR A 168 -7.08 10.31 -4.22
CA THR A 168 -6.15 9.51 -3.42
C THR A 168 -4.70 9.82 -3.80
N PRO A 169 -3.77 9.98 -2.82
CA PRO A 169 -2.36 10.26 -3.08
C PRO A 169 -1.61 9.07 -3.70
N ASN A 170 -0.35 9.30 -4.06
CA ASN A 170 0.56 8.34 -4.69
C ASN A 170 0.18 7.91 -6.12
N ARG A 171 -0.69 8.69 -6.78
CA ARG A 171 -1.17 8.49 -8.15
C ARG A 171 -0.75 9.60 -9.10
N GLY A 172 -0.11 10.63 -8.58
CA GLY A 172 0.28 11.84 -9.30
C GLY A 172 -0.80 12.92 -9.32
N LYS A 173 -0.34 14.16 -9.62
CA LYS A 173 -1.13 15.38 -9.48
C LYS A 173 -2.47 15.34 -10.23
N ALA A 174 -2.48 14.83 -11.47
CA ALA A 174 -3.71 14.78 -12.27
C ALA A 174 -4.83 13.95 -11.63
N PHE A 175 -4.46 12.83 -11.01
CA PHE A 175 -5.40 11.96 -10.31
C PHE A 175 -5.86 12.57 -8.98
N GLU A 176 -4.97 13.28 -8.28
CA GLU A 176 -5.27 13.91 -6.99
C GLU A 176 -6.11 15.18 -7.15
N ASP A 177 -5.77 16.04 -8.10
CA ASP A 177 -6.37 17.37 -8.26
C ASP A 177 -7.75 17.34 -8.91
N ILE A 178 -8.16 16.25 -9.57
CA ILE A 178 -9.43 16.18 -10.30
C ILE A 178 -10.65 16.47 -9.42
N ILE A 179 -10.54 16.22 -8.11
CA ILE A 179 -11.60 16.51 -7.13
C ILE A 179 -11.59 17.97 -6.64
N HIS A 180 -10.61 18.80 -7.08
CA HIS A 180 -10.49 20.17 -6.60
C HIS A 180 -11.76 20.98 -6.90
N ARG A 181 -12.36 21.59 -5.86
CA ARG A 181 -13.61 22.36 -5.90
C ARG A 181 -14.85 21.60 -6.39
N GLN A 182 -14.79 20.27 -6.45
CA GLN A 182 -15.93 19.43 -6.85
C GLN A 182 -16.00 18.11 -6.04
N CYS A 183 -15.59 18.21 -4.78
CA CYS A 183 -15.66 17.06 -3.86
C CYS A 183 -17.07 16.47 -3.80
N GLY A 184 -17.16 15.14 -3.75
CA GLY A 184 -18.41 14.38 -3.72
C GLY A 184 -19.01 14.10 -5.10
N GLN A 185 -18.43 14.58 -6.20
CA GLN A 185 -18.93 14.33 -7.55
C GLN A 185 -18.13 13.22 -8.26
N VAL A 186 -16.83 13.40 -8.37
CA VAL A 186 -15.95 12.42 -9.02
C VAL A 186 -15.85 11.16 -8.15
N GLU A 187 -15.63 11.36 -6.86
CA GLU A 187 -15.51 10.29 -5.87
C GLU A 187 -16.77 9.40 -5.86
N MET A 188 -17.97 10.02 -5.93
CA MET A 188 -19.22 9.25 -5.96
C MET A 188 -19.28 8.34 -7.18
N LYS A 189 -18.86 8.81 -8.35
CA LYS A 189 -18.83 8.00 -9.58
C LYS A 189 -17.94 6.78 -9.44
N ASP A 190 -16.77 6.96 -8.80
CA ASP A 190 -15.84 5.87 -8.55
C ASP A 190 -16.38 4.87 -7.52
N GLN A 191 -17.03 5.37 -6.46
CA GLN A 191 -17.53 4.55 -5.36
C GLN A 191 -18.76 3.69 -5.73
N VAL A 192 -19.50 4.06 -6.78
CA VAL A 192 -20.69 3.32 -7.26
C VAL A 192 -20.41 2.47 -8.50
N LYS A 193 -19.12 2.41 -8.94
CA LYS A 193 -18.68 1.63 -10.10
C LYS A 193 -18.77 0.12 -9.85
#